data_309cee29403ca3665628b61efa55de31
#
_entry.id   309cee29403ca3665628b61efa55de31
#
_cell.length_a   1.000
_cell.length_b   1.000
_cell.length_c   1.000
_cell.angle_alpha   90.00
_cell.angle_beta   90.00
_cell.angle_gamma   90.00
#
_symmetry.space_group_name_H-M   'P 1'
#
loop_
_entity.id
_entity.type
_entity.pdbx_description
1 polymer ?
#
loop_
_entity_poly.entity_id
_entity_poly.type
_entity_poly.pdbx_seq_one_letter_code
_entity_poly.pdbx_strand_id
1 'polypeptide(L)'
;VYKVLIVKPQLGMKFVLNLLNCSSEHYQNSSLKAECKEIELIFSEEEKVKQICSERLWQMHRNSDSNPDVLECVLMALEKWLLEVAKRFPEKLVNKFCLFLLKNSNNVAITATVLSVVEAYPEKLFGISCILIRTKEICYYDTCRGAAEIRAGLMSGFLPRDKVFEEERVTSNNFEFRKITFEQIIMDYQIKRGDLSREEFERRISTLYSIIDQVTEDIENWEPIYQYAYYQMDLRRYTINQEQEPIEKNGRKYLELKPQMPEKLTELRENEKKEREAFYQHQHTELYVWSYARYQKRTETYRSYTKYEEKPETAYTEMREIWEEKNDAEGAVDLSTAIYTCAVLLRDFK
;
A
#
# COMPACT_ATOMS: atom_id res chain seq x y z
N VAL A 1 23.49 10.31 3.57
CA VAL A 1 23.02 9.18 4.38
C VAL A 1 23.45 7.87 3.75
N TYR A 2 23.07 7.55 2.50
CA TYR A 2 23.36 6.30 1.83
C TYR A 2 24.84 5.87 1.87
N LYS A 3 25.77 6.78 1.55
CA LYS A 3 27.22 6.50 1.63
C LYS A 3 27.68 6.16 3.06
N VAL A 4 27.08 6.77 4.07
CA VAL A 4 27.39 6.47 5.48
C VAL A 4 26.90 5.07 5.86
N LEU A 5 25.69 4.70 5.40
CA LEU A 5 25.13 3.35 5.62
C LEU A 5 26.02 2.26 5.00
N ILE A 6 26.62 2.50 3.82
CA ILE A 6 27.54 1.55 3.19
C ILE A 6 28.83 1.39 4.01
N VAL A 7 29.46 2.50 4.40
CA VAL A 7 30.82 2.48 4.99
C VAL A 7 30.79 2.19 6.50
N LYS A 8 29.77 2.73 7.20
CA LYS A 8 29.58 2.62 8.66
C LYS A 8 28.12 2.35 8.99
N PRO A 9 27.61 1.14 8.72
CA PRO A 9 26.19 0.81 8.86
C PRO A 9 25.59 1.18 10.22
N GLN A 10 26.28 0.84 11.30
CA GLN A 10 25.79 1.12 12.66
C GLN A 10 25.63 2.63 12.93
N LEU A 11 26.56 3.45 12.45
CA LEU A 11 26.48 4.90 12.60
C LEU A 11 25.36 5.48 11.74
N GLY A 12 25.24 4.99 10.49
CA GLY A 12 24.17 5.40 9.58
C GLY A 12 22.78 5.08 10.12
N MET A 13 22.58 3.85 10.63
CA MET A 13 21.29 3.46 11.23
C MET A 13 20.97 4.28 12.49
N LYS A 14 21.94 4.51 13.38
CA LYS A 14 21.74 5.37 14.55
C LYS A 14 21.35 6.79 14.17
N PHE A 15 21.99 7.36 13.14
CA PHE A 15 21.66 8.69 12.63
C PHE A 15 20.20 8.72 12.11
N VAL A 16 19.82 7.73 11.30
CA VAL A 16 18.45 7.63 10.77
C VAL A 16 17.43 7.50 11.89
N LEU A 17 17.67 6.59 12.85
CA LEU A 17 16.80 6.39 14.00
C LEU A 17 16.63 7.67 14.83
N ASN A 18 17.72 8.35 15.19
CA ASN A 18 17.65 9.58 15.98
C ASN A 18 16.84 10.66 15.25
N LEU A 19 17.07 10.83 13.95
CA LEU A 19 16.36 11.83 13.15
C LEU A 19 14.86 11.51 13.07
N LEU A 20 14.50 10.27 12.73
CA LEU A 20 13.10 9.87 12.56
C LEU A 20 12.36 9.82 13.90
N ASN A 21 12.99 9.33 14.98
CA ASN A 21 12.39 9.30 16.29
C ASN A 21 12.12 10.73 16.81
N CYS A 22 13.07 11.64 16.63
CA CYS A 22 12.87 13.04 17.00
C CYS A 22 11.76 13.69 16.17
N SER A 23 11.68 13.39 14.87
CA SER A 23 10.64 13.93 13.99
C SER A 23 9.25 13.43 14.37
N SER A 24 9.07 12.17 14.77
CA SER A 24 7.77 11.65 15.20
C SER A 24 7.30 12.27 16.52
N GLU A 25 8.22 12.53 17.45
CA GLU A 25 7.91 13.25 18.69
C GLU A 25 7.42 14.69 18.40
N HIS A 26 8.08 15.39 17.48
CA HIS A 26 7.63 16.71 17.04
C HIS A 26 6.27 16.67 16.34
N TYR A 27 6.08 15.67 15.47
CA TYR A 27 4.82 15.48 14.76
C TYR A 27 3.66 15.22 15.73
N GLN A 28 3.83 14.36 16.71
CA GLN A 28 2.83 14.07 17.74
C GLN A 28 2.45 15.31 18.58
N ASN A 29 3.34 16.30 18.70
CA ASN A 29 3.12 17.54 19.43
C ASN A 29 2.73 18.71 18.53
N SER A 30 2.54 18.50 17.24
CA SER A 30 2.15 19.54 16.26
C SER A 30 0.64 19.73 16.16
N SER A 31 0.22 20.62 15.27
CA SER A 31 -1.19 20.81 14.90
C SER A 31 -1.79 19.56 14.24
N LEU A 32 -0.96 18.65 13.73
CA LEU A 32 -1.36 17.41 13.08
C LEU A 32 -1.45 16.21 14.05
N LYS A 33 -1.36 16.44 15.35
CA LYS A 33 -1.43 15.37 16.37
C LYS A 33 -2.68 14.49 16.29
N ALA A 34 -3.78 15.01 15.75
CA ALA A 34 -5.02 14.26 15.58
C ALA A 34 -4.89 13.09 14.59
N GLU A 35 -3.91 13.12 13.68
CA GLU A 35 -3.60 12.03 12.75
C GLU A 35 -2.83 10.89 13.43
N CYS A 36 -2.21 11.15 14.59
CA CYS A 36 -1.30 10.22 15.25
C CYS A 36 -2.05 9.19 16.10
N LYS A 37 -1.67 7.93 15.93
CA LYS A 37 -2.04 6.81 16.80
C LYS A 37 -0.77 6.18 17.36
N GLU A 38 -0.86 5.50 18.50
CA GLU A 38 0.21 4.65 19.01
C GLU A 38 -0.09 3.20 18.64
N ILE A 39 0.89 2.49 18.08
CA ILE A 39 0.82 1.06 17.82
C ILE A 39 1.94 0.34 18.56
N GLU A 40 1.79 -0.95 18.83
CA GLU A 40 2.78 -1.78 19.47
C GLU A 40 3.33 -2.84 18.51
N LEU A 41 4.63 -2.81 18.23
CA LEU A 41 5.32 -3.93 17.60
C LEU A 41 5.65 -4.99 18.65
N ILE A 42 5.17 -6.21 18.43
CA ILE A 42 5.26 -7.32 19.38
C ILE A 42 6.35 -8.29 18.89
N PHE A 43 7.49 -8.30 19.58
CA PHE A 43 8.61 -9.24 19.30
C PHE A 43 8.45 -10.55 20.09
N SER A 44 7.98 -10.47 21.32
CA SER A 44 7.62 -11.57 22.21
C SER A 44 6.56 -11.10 23.23
N GLU A 45 6.10 -11.97 24.09
CA GLU A 45 5.20 -11.60 25.19
C GLU A 45 5.79 -10.52 26.11
N GLU A 46 7.12 -10.55 26.31
CA GLU A 46 7.85 -9.65 27.20
C GLU A 46 8.45 -8.43 26.48
N GLU A 47 8.63 -8.50 25.17
CA GLU A 47 9.32 -7.46 24.38
C GLU A 47 8.39 -6.81 23.36
N LYS A 48 7.98 -5.59 23.65
CA LYS A 48 7.15 -4.75 22.80
C LYS A 48 7.78 -3.38 22.62
N VAL A 49 7.57 -2.77 21.46
CA VAL A 49 8.03 -1.42 21.13
C VAL A 49 6.86 -0.58 20.66
N LYS A 50 6.64 0.54 21.33
CA LYS A 50 5.61 1.52 20.94
C LYS A 50 6.11 2.41 19.82
N GLN A 51 5.27 2.61 18.83
CA GLN A 51 5.56 3.49 17.69
C GLN A 51 4.42 4.47 17.44
N ILE A 52 4.79 5.68 17.09
CA ILE A 52 3.87 6.70 16.60
C ILE A 52 3.54 6.36 15.15
N CYS A 53 2.25 6.27 14.85
CA CYS A 53 1.73 5.82 13.58
C CYS A 53 0.72 6.81 13.01
N SER A 54 0.76 7.01 11.70
CA SER A 54 -0.27 7.64 10.88
C SER A 54 -0.11 7.18 9.43
N GLU A 55 -1.11 7.36 8.59
CA GLU A 55 -1.00 7.08 7.15
C GLU A 55 0.14 7.88 6.51
N ARG A 56 0.28 9.14 6.88
CA ARG A 56 1.36 10.02 6.43
C ARG A 56 2.75 9.48 6.77
N LEU A 57 2.97 9.06 8.01
CA LEU A 57 4.25 8.46 8.43
C LEU A 57 4.50 7.12 7.72
N TRP A 58 3.47 6.30 7.54
CA TRP A 58 3.60 5.02 6.86
C TRP A 58 4.06 5.20 5.40
N GLN A 59 3.48 6.16 4.71
CA GLN A 59 3.74 6.42 3.29
C GLN A 59 4.99 7.29 3.04
N MET A 60 5.61 7.82 4.08
CA MET A 60 6.71 8.79 3.98
C MET A 60 7.89 8.29 3.14
N HIS A 61 8.26 7.01 3.24
CA HIS A 61 9.35 6.43 2.46
C HIS A 61 9.05 6.37 0.95
N ARG A 62 7.78 6.59 0.55
CA ARG A 62 7.30 6.56 -0.82
C ARG A 62 7.05 7.94 -1.43
N ASN A 63 7.13 8.99 -0.64
CA ASN A 63 6.83 10.35 -1.08
C ASN A 63 5.45 10.44 -1.76
N SER A 64 4.45 9.81 -1.18
CA SER A 64 3.08 9.79 -1.72
C SER A 64 2.20 10.90 -1.16
N ASP A 65 2.70 11.66 -0.17
CA ASP A 65 1.99 12.76 0.49
C ASP A 65 2.93 13.96 0.74
N SER A 66 2.40 15.05 1.28
CA SER A 66 3.14 16.28 1.63
C SER A 66 3.97 16.09 2.90
N ASN A 67 5.15 15.53 2.76
CA ASN A 67 6.10 15.29 3.85
C ASN A 67 7.36 16.15 3.70
N PRO A 68 8.16 16.32 4.77
CA PRO A 68 9.46 16.98 4.65
C PRO A 68 10.44 16.19 3.78
N ASP A 69 10.85 16.76 2.65
CA ASP A 69 11.76 16.12 1.66
C ASP A 69 13.01 15.48 2.28
N VAL A 70 13.55 16.09 3.34
CA VAL A 70 14.75 15.58 4.02
C VAL A 70 14.47 14.21 4.66
N LEU A 71 13.31 14.03 5.30
CA LEU A 71 12.94 12.76 5.94
C LEU A 71 12.67 11.69 4.90
N GLU A 72 11.98 12.05 3.82
CA GLU A 72 11.75 11.15 2.68
C GLU A 72 13.07 10.67 2.06
N CYS A 73 13.98 11.60 1.75
CA CYS A 73 15.30 11.26 1.21
C CYS A 73 16.11 10.34 2.15
N VAL A 74 15.97 10.51 3.45
CA VAL A 74 16.65 9.66 4.44
C VAL A 74 16.06 8.25 4.45
N LEU A 75 14.73 8.12 4.40
CA LEU A 75 14.03 6.83 4.35
C LEU A 75 14.30 6.10 3.02
N MET A 76 14.24 6.81 1.89
CA MET A 76 14.60 6.24 0.56
C MET A 76 16.06 5.75 0.54
N ALA A 77 16.98 6.49 1.16
CA ALA A 77 18.38 6.05 1.28
C ALA A 77 18.52 4.81 2.17
N LEU A 78 17.75 4.71 3.25
CA LEU A 78 17.71 3.54 4.11
C LEU A 78 17.14 2.32 3.36
N GLU A 79 16.01 2.48 2.68
CA GLU A 79 15.38 1.43 1.89
C GLU A 79 16.33 0.89 0.81
N LYS A 80 16.90 1.77 0.00
CA LYS A 80 17.87 1.39 -1.02
C LYS A 80 19.04 0.59 -0.45
N TRP A 81 19.58 1.04 0.67
CA TRP A 81 20.69 0.35 1.32
C TRP A 81 20.26 -1.03 1.84
N LEU A 82 19.09 -1.15 2.49
CA LEU A 82 18.58 -2.43 2.98
C LEU A 82 18.29 -3.41 1.84
N LEU A 83 17.73 -2.95 0.72
CA LEU A 83 17.50 -3.77 -0.47
C LEU A 83 18.81 -4.33 -1.04
N GLU A 84 19.86 -3.50 -1.11
CA GLU A 84 21.18 -3.97 -1.55
C GLU A 84 21.82 -4.95 -0.56
N VAL A 85 21.65 -4.73 0.74
CA VAL A 85 22.10 -5.64 1.79
C VAL A 85 21.35 -6.96 1.68
N ALA A 86 20.02 -6.93 1.52
CA ALA A 86 19.21 -8.13 1.37
C ALA A 86 19.58 -8.93 0.10
N LYS A 87 19.94 -8.25 -0.97
CA LYS A 87 20.40 -8.90 -2.21
C LYS A 87 21.74 -9.62 -2.04
N ARG A 88 22.70 -9.01 -1.32
CA ARG A 88 24.11 -9.44 -1.31
C ARG A 88 24.51 -10.29 -0.11
N PHE A 89 23.83 -10.15 1.00
CA PHE A 89 24.26 -10.75 2.26
C PHE A 89 23.31 -11.87 2.73
N PRO A 90 23.81 -12.77 3.62
CA PRO A 90 23.01 -13.83 4.19
C PRO A 90 21.84 -13.31 5.04
N GLU A 91 20.78 -14.09 5.13
CA GLU A 91 19.57 -13.85 5.91
C GLU A 91 19.87 -13.34 7.33
N LYS A 92 20.77 -14.02 8.06
CA LYS A 92 21.13 -13.68 9.45
C LYS A 92 21.58 -12.22 9.64
N LEU A 93 22.34 -11.68 8.67
CA LEU A 93 22.83 -10.31 8.76
C LEU A 93 21.72 -9.29 8.45
N VAL A 94 20.89 -9.60 7.44
CA VAL A 94 19.77 -8.74 7.06
C VAL A 94 18.75 -8.66 8.19
N ASN A 95 18.37 -9.80 8.76
CA ASN A 95 17.49 -9.89 9.93
C ASN A 95 18.04 -9.07 11.12
N LYS A 96 19.37 -9.14 11.39
CA LYS A 96 19.99 -8.35 12.46
C LYS A 96 19.81 -6.84 12.25
N PHE A 97 19.96 -6.36 11.04
CA PHE A 97 19.77 -4.93 10.75
C PHE A 97 18.29 -4.52 10.84
N CYS A 98 17.38 -5.31 10.29
CA CYS A 98 15.96 -5.07 10.39
C CYS A 98 15.49 -5.07 11.86
N LEU A 99 15.88 -6.06 12.65
CA LEU A 99 15.57 -6.12 14.08
C LEU A 99 16.13 -4.94 14.86
N PHE A 100 17.36 -4.52 14.55
CA PHE A 100 17.97 -3.34 15.20
C PHE A 100 17.14 -2.08 14.91
N LEU A 101 16.69 -1.87 13.68
CA LEU A 101 15.87 -0.73 13.29
C LEU A 101 14.51 -0.78 13.98
N LEU A 102 13.80 -1.91 13.91
CA LEU A 102 12.47 -2.07 14.50
C LEU A 102 12.48 -1.88 16.04
N LYS A 103 13.47 -2.45 16.72
CA LYS A 103 13.56 -2.38 18.19
C LYS A 103 13.96 -1.01 18.74
N ASN A 104 14.57 -0.15 17.92
CA ASN A 104 15.06 1.17 18.35
C ASN A 104 14.26 2.33 17.75
N SER A 105 13.17 2.05 17.06
CA SER A 105 12.32 3.08 16.43
C SER A 105 11.02 3.30 17.19
N ASN A 106 10.71 4.56 17.48
CA ASN A 106 9.37 5.00 17.89
C ASN A 106 8.54 5.54 16.70
N ASN A 107 9.00 5.34 15.45
CA ASN A 107 8.41 5.90 14.24
C ASN A 107 8.06 4.79 13.26
N VAL A 108 6.78 4.69 12.89
CA VAL A 108 6.28 3.66 11.98
C VAL A 108 6.85 3.75 10.57
N ALA A 109 7.39 4.91 10.13
CA ALA A 109 8.02 5.04 8.83
C ALA A 109 9.25 4.13 8.66
N ILE A 110 9.97 3.83 9.75
CA ILE A 110 11.04 2.83 9.77
C ILE A 110 10.48 1.43 9.56
N THR A 111 9.36 1.11 10.20
CA THR A 111 8.68 -0.19 10.04
C THR A 111 8.17 -0.36 8.62
N ALA A 112 7.56 0.66 8.03
CA ALA A 112 7.14 0.66 6.63
C ALA A 112 8.32 0.44 5.66
N THR A 113 9.46 1.09 5.93
CA THR A 113 10.69 0.89 5.14
C THR A 113 11.23 -0.54 5.26
N VAL A 114 11.20 -1.14 6.46
CA VAL A 114 11.59 -2.54 6.66
C VAL A 114 10.61 -3.48 5.97
N LEU A 115 9.31 -3.19 6.02
CA LEU A 115 8.30 -3.99 5.33
C LEU A 115 8.52 -3.99 3.81
N SER A 116 8.86 -2.86 3.21
CA SER A 116 9.21 -2.80 1.77
C SER A 116 10.37 -3.75 1.40
N VAL A 117 11.32 -3.95 2.31
CA VAL A 117 12.41 -4.93 2.11
C VAL A 117 11.93 -6.36 2.29
N VAL A 118 10.97 -6.61 3.20
CA VAL A 118 10.29 -7.90 3.34
C VAL A 118 9.56 -8.26 2.05
N GLU A 119 8.84 -7.32 1.46
CA GLU A 119 8.13 -7.49 0.19
C GLU A 119 9.08 -7.87 -0.96
N ALA A 120 10.28 -7.29 -0.98
CA ALA A 120 11.30 -7.59 -1.99
C ALA A 120 12.01 -8.94 -1.77
N TYR A 121 12.16 -9.37 -0.52
CA TYR A 121 12.91 -10.57 -0.15
C TYR A 121 12.19 -11.41 0.91
N PRO A 122 10.95 -11.87 0.65
CA PRO A 122 10.11 -12.52 1.65
C PRO A 122 10.76 -13.79 2.23
N GLU A 123 11.41 -14.60 1.39
CA GLU A 123 12.05 -15.85 1.82
C GLU A 123 13.15 -15.62 2.86
N LYS A 124 13.93 -14.55 2.72
CA LYS A 124 15.00 -14.19 3.65
C LYS A 124 14.50 -13.55 4.93
N LEU A 125 13.34 -12.92 4.88
CA LEU A 125 12.80 -12.09 5.96
C LEU A 125 11.54 -12.68 6.60
N PHE A 126 11.34 -14.00 6.45
CA PHE A 126 10.22 -14.70 7.08
C PHE A 126 10.11 -14.43 8.59
N GLY A 127 11.23 -14.41 9.31
CA GLY A 127 11.26 -14.10 10.75
C GLY A 127 10.81 -12.68 11.06
N ILE A 128 11.11 -11.70 10.18
CA ILE A 128 10.61 -10.33 10.32
C ILE A 128 9.11 -10.26 10.03
N SER A 129 8.64 -10.97 8.99
CA SER A 129 7.20 -11.10 8.69
C SER A 129 6.42 -11.65 9.89
N CYS A 130 6.97 -12.66 10.59
CA CYS A 130 6.39 -13.22 11.81
C CYS A 130 6.28 -12.22 12.97
N ILE A 131 7.12 -11.20 13.01
CA ILE A 131 7.01 -10.09 13.98
C ILE A 131 5.94 -9.11 13.51
N LEU A 132 6.00 -8.68 12.26
CA LEU A 132 5.11 -7.66 11.72
C LEU A 132 3.64 -8.09 11.72
N ILE A 133 3.34 -9.36 11.43
CA ILE A 133 1.97 -9.88 11.45
C ILE A 133 1.31 -9.85 12.84
N ARG A 134 2.09 -9.69 13.91
CA ARG A 134 1.54 -9.56 15.28
C ARG A 134 0.88 -8.21 15.55
N THR A 135 1.06 -7.23 14.68
CA THR A 135 0.50 -5.89 14.79
C THR A 135 -0.55 -5.68 13.71
N LYS A 136 -1.81 -5.73 14.10
CA LYS A 136 -2.96 -5.74 13.18
C LYS A 136 -3.03 -4.56 12.24
N GLU A 137 -2.55 -3.40 12.67
CA GLU A 137 -2.57 -2.16 11.90
C GLU A 137 -1.67 -2.21 10.66
N ILE A 138 -0.62 -3.03 10.67
CA ILE A 138 0.38 -3.08 9.58
C ILE A 138 -0.25 -3.48 8.25
N CYS A 139 -1.10 -4.52 8.24
CA CYS A 139 -1.79 -4.95 7.01
C CYS A 139 -2.66 -3.83 6.42
N TYR A 140 -3.40 -3.12 7.27
CA TYR A 140 -4.24 -2.01 6.84
C TYR A 140 -3.42 -0.86 6.23
N TYR A 141 -2.39 -0.40 6.93
CA TYR A 141 -1.55 0.70 6.42
C TYR A 141 -0.81 0.32 5.14
N ASP A 142 -0.42 -0.94 5.01
CA ASP A 142 0.23 -1.39 3.77
C ASP A 142 -0.74 -1.47 2.59
N THR A 143 -1.97 -1.89 2.82
CA THR A 143 -3.03 -1.84 1.81
C THR A 143 -3.33 -0.39 1.40
N CYS A 144 -3.38 0.55 2.35
CA CYS A 144 -3.51 1.98 2.06
C CYS A 144 -2.32 2.51 1.23
N ARG A 145 -1.08 2.07 1.51
CA ARG A 145 0.10 2.38 0.71
C ARG A 145 -0.07 1.93 -0.74
N GLY A 146 -0.46 0.68 -0.94
CA GLY A 146 -0.68 0.15 -2.29
C GLY A 146 -1.71 0.97 -3.09
N ALA A 147 -2.82 1.35 -2.46
CA ALA A 147 -3.84 2.20 -3.08
C ALA A 147 -3.31 3.61 -3.38
N ALA A 148 -2.52 4.21 -2.48
CA ALA A 148 -1.93 5.52 -2.67
C ALA A 148 -0.88 5.53 -3.79
N GLU A 149 -0.08 4.48 -3.94
CA GLU A 149 0.91 4.36 -5.02
C GLU A 149 0.24 4.26 -6.40
N ILE A 150 -0.88 3.56 -6.51
CA ILE A 150 -1.68 3.52 -7.75
C ILE A 150 -2.17 4.93 -8.09
N ARG A 151 -2.74 5.66 -7.11
CA ARG A 151 -3.20 7.04 -7.30
C ARG A 151 -2.05 7.99 -7.67
N ALA A 152 -0.92 7.91 -6.98
CA ALA A 152 0.26 8.73 -7.25
C ALA A 152 0.83 8.47 -8.65
N GLY A 153 0.77 7.24 -9.14
CA GLY A 153 1.11 6.88 -10.52
C GLY A 153 0.20 7.55 -11.55
N LEU A 154 -1.08 7.67 -11.27
CA LEU A 154 -2.05 8.37 -12.12
C LEU A 154 -1.86 9.89 -12.09
N MET A 155 -1.42 10.44 -10.96
CA MET A 155 -1.28 11.88 -10.73
C MET A 155 0.15 12.42 -10.95
N SER A 156 1.12 11.58 -11.29
CA SER A 156 2.49 12.01 -11.60
C SER A 156 2.49 12.88 -12.85
N GLY A 157 2.83 14.15 -12.70
CA GLY A 157 2.86 15.14 -13.79
C GLY A 157 2.17 16.46 -13.50
N PHE A 158 1.54 16.62 -12.32
CA PHE A 158 0.90 17.88 -11.92
C PHE A 158 1.87 18.96 -11.44
N LEU A 159 3.04 18.57 -10.94
CA LEU A 159 4.03 19.52 -10.47
C LEU A 159 5.24 19.55 -11.40
N PRO A 160 5.79 20.73 -11.70
CA PRO A 160 7.05 20.86 -12.42
C PRO A 160 8.18 20.38 -11.49
N ARG A 161 8.38 19.07 -11.44
CA ARG A 161 9.50 18.44 -10.73
C ARG A 161 10.65 18.22 -11.70
N ASP A 162 11.86 18.21 -11.14
CA ASP A 162 13.05 17.90 -11.90
C ASP A 162 12.90 16.52 -12.56
N LYS A 163 13.07 16.43 -13.88
CA LYS A 163 12.85 15.20 -14.66
C LYS A 163 13.60 13.98 -14.11
N VAL A 164 14.77 14.18 -13.51
CA VAL A 164 15.58 13.12 -12.91
C VAL A 164 14.84 12.45 -11.75
N PHE A 165 14.17 13.22 -10.89
CA PHE A 165 13.38 12.67 -9.77
C PHE A 165 12.11 11.98 -10.26
N GLU A 166 11.49 12.49 -11.32
CA GLU A 166 10.31 11.87 -11.92
C GLU A 166 10.66 10.51 -12.55
N GLU A 167 11.75 10.43 -13.32
CA GLU A 167 12.23 9.19 -13.92
C GLU A 167 12.61 8.14 -12.86
N GLU A 168 13.30 8.53 -11.79
CA GLU A 168 13.66 7.62 -10.69
C GLU A 168 12.41 7.12 -9.94
N ARG A 169 11.41 7.97 -9.75
CA ARG A 169 10.15 7.62 -9.12
C ARG A 169 9.36 6.62 -9.97
N VAL A 170 9.19 6.89 -11.27
CA VAL A 170 8.54 5.98 -12.21
C VAL A 170 9.25 4.63 -12.23
N THR A 171 10.59 4.63 -12.29
CA THR A 171 11.39 3.40 -12.25
C THR A 171 11.16 2.63 -10.97
N SER A 172 11.16 3.30 -9.82
CA SER A 172 10.99 2.65 -8.54
C SER A 172 9.56 2.13 -8.33
N ASN A 173 8.54 2.80 -8.85
CA ASN A 173 7.15 2.35 -8.77
C ASN A 173 6.88 1.10 -9.63
N ASN A 174 7.72 0.84 -10.63
CA ASN A 174 7.60 -0.34 -11.48
C ASN A 174 8.24 -1.60 -10.89
N PHE A 175 8.87 -1.54 -9.72
CA PHE A 175 9.37 -2.75 -9.07
C PHE A 175 8.22 -3.69 -8.71
N GLU A 176 8.36 -4.99 -9.05
CA GLU A 176 7.31 -5.98 -8.84
C GLU A 176 6.89 -6.09 -7.37
N PHE A 177 7.83 -6.03 -6.43
CA PHE A 177 7.54 -6.12 -5.01
C PHE A 177 6.67 -4.96 -4.48
N ARG A 178 6.64 -3.82 -5.19
CA ARG A 178 5.78 -2.70 -4.81
C ARG A 178 4.32 -2.85 -5.22
N LYS A 179 4.04 -3.81 -6.10
CA LYS A 179 2.69 -4.13 -6.56
C LYS A 179 1.99 -5.15 -5.66
N ILE A 180 2.71 -5.72 -4.70
CA ILE A 180 2.18 -6.69 -3.75
C ILE A 180 1.99 -6.05 -2.38
N THR A 181 1.08 -6.63 -1.60
CA THR A 181 0.82 -6.20 -0.22
C THR A 181 1.35 -7.24 0.76
N PHE A 182 1.50 -6.84 2.02
CA PHE A 182 1.92 -7.74 3.07
C PHE A 182 0.96 -8.93 3.24
N GLU A 183 -0.35 -8.71 3.08
CA GLU A 183 -1.34 -9.80 3.08
C GLU A 183 -1.02 -10.87 2.03
N GLN A 184 -0.66 -10.44 0.81
CA GLN A 184 -0.29 -11.38 -0.25
C GLN A 184 0.95 -12.19 0.09
N ILE A 185 1.94 -11.58 0.76
CA ILE A 185 3.13 -12.27 1.23
C ILE A 185 2.78 -13.34 2.27
N ILE A 186 1.90 -13.00 3.22
CA ILE A 186 1.42 -13.97 4.21
C ILE A 186 0.67 -15.14 3.56
N MET A 187 -0.14 -14.87 2.54
CA MET A 187 -0.78 -15.93 1.73
C MET A 187 0.24 -16.75 0.96
N ASP A 188 1.23 -16.11 0.34
CA ASP A 188 2.29 -16.77 -0.43
C ASP A 188 3.11 -17.73 0.43
N TYR A 189 3.42 -17.40 1.68
CA TYR A 189 4.09 -18.31 2.61
C TYR A 189 3.31 -19.61 2.88
N GLN A 190 2.00 -19.58 2.75
CA GLN A 190 1.14 -20.76 2.94
C GLN A 190 1.04 -21.66 1.70
N ILE A 191 1.36 -21.12 0.50
CA ILE A 191 1.19 -21.83 -0.78
C ILE A 191 2.53 -22.14 -1.43
N LYS A 192 3.46 -21.17 -1.41
CA LYS A 192 4.69 -21.23 -2.20
C LYS A 192 5.82 -21.81 -1.36
N ARG A 193 6.23 -23.03 -1.70
CA ARG A 193 7.39 -23.65 -1.05
C ARG A 193 8.72 -23.05 -1.50
N GLY A 194 8.80 -22.54 -2.74
CA GLY A 194 10.06 -22.07 -3.32
C GLY A 194 11.16 -23.16 -3.27
N ASP A 195 12.36 -22.75 -2.87
CA ASP A 195 13.52 -23.64 -2.74
C ASP A 195 13.63 -24.32 -1.36
N LEU A 196 12.63 -24.16 -0.50
CA LEU A 196 12.65 -24.76 0.85
C LEU A 196 12.49 -26.28 0.79
N SER A 197 13.15 -27.00 1.72
CA SER A 197 12.82 -28.39 1.96
C SER A 197 11.37 -28.52 2.43
N ARG A 198 10.78 -29.71 2.28
CA ARG A 198 9.41 -29.97 2.73
C ARG A 198 9.27 -29.72 4.24
N GLU A 199 10.23 -30.19 5.02
CA GLU A 199 10.23 -30.05 6.48
C GLU A 199 10.33 -28.59 6.92
N GLU A 200 11.20 -27.80 6.26
CA GLU A 200 11.33 -26.38 6.54
C GLU A 200 10.07 -25.59 6.16
N PHE A 201 9.44 -25.94 5.05
CA PHE A 201 8.18 -25.34 4.61
C PHE A 201 7.05 -25.64 5.59
N GLU A 202 6.88 -26.90 5.98
CA GLU A 202 5.87 -27.32 6.97
C GLU A 202 6.11 -26.64 8.34
N ARG A 203 7.36 -26.47 8.74
CA ARG A 203 7.75 -25.77 9.98
C ARG A 203 7.36 -24.27 9.90
N ARG A 204 7.65 -23.61 8.78
CA ARG A 204 7.28 -22.19 8.57
C ARG A 204 5.77 -21.99 8.59
N ILE A 205 5.02 -22.84 7.91
CA ILE A 205 3.56 -22.79 7.91
C ILE A 205 3.01 -23.00 9.33
N SER A 206 3.48 -24.01 10.06
CA SER A 206 3.06 -24.26 11.44
C SER A 206 3.34 -23.06 12.35
N THR A 207 4.51 -22.43 12.21
CA THR A 207 4.86 -21.22 12.95
C THR A 207 3.92 -20.07 12.61
N LEU A 208 3.66 -19.84 11.32
CA LEU A 208 2.78 -18.78 10.86
C LEU A 208 1.35 -18.96 11.40
N TYR A 209 0.80 -20.17 11.30
CA TYR A 209 -0.53 -20.46 11.81
C TYR A 209 -0.63 -20.29 13.32
N SER A 210 0.39 -20.72 14.07
CA SER A 210 0.44 -20.48 15.51
C SER A 210 0.40 -19.00 15.87
N ILE A 211 1.09 -18.16 15.08
CA ILE A 211 1.07 -16.70 15.28
C ILE A 211 -0.30 -16.12 14.92
N ILE A 212 -0.87 -16.53 13.79
CA ILE A 212 -2.21 -16.08 13.38
C ILE A 212 -3.23 -16.43 14.47
N ASP A 213 -3.22 -17.65 14.97
CA ASP A 213 -4.14 -18.10 16.01
C ASP A 213 -4.00 -17.27 17.29
N GLN A 214 -2.76 -17.01 17.73
CA GLN A 214 -2.48 -16.16 18.90
C GLN A 214 -2.97 -14.71 18.70
N VAL A 215 -2.70 -14.14 17.55
CA VAL A 215 -3.06 -12.74 17.26
C VAL A 215 -4.56 -12.59 17.11
N THR A 216 -5.24 -13.58 16.55
CA THR A 216 -6.68 -13.53 16.26
C THR A 216 -7.55 -14.08 17.41
N GLU A 217 -6.98 -14.38 18.57
CA GLU A 217 -7.73 -14.88 19.73
C GLU A 217 -8.91 -13.95 20.12
N ASP A 218 -8.72 -12.64 19.96
CA ASP A 218 -9.70 -11.60 20.29
C ASP A 218 -10.18 -10.81 19.05
N ILE A 219 -10.17 -11.44 17.88
CA ILE A 219 -10.46 -10.79 16.59
C ILE A 219 -11.87 -10.18 16.53
N GLU A 220 -12.84 -10.75 17.24
CA GLU A 220 -14.23 -10.29 17.24
C GLU A 220 -14.38 -8.87 17.82
N ASN A 221 -13.44 -8.44 18.68
CA ASN A 221 -13.42 -7.12 19.30
C ASN A 221 -12.63 -6.08 18.47
N TRP A 222 -12.08 -6.47 17.34
CA TRP A 222 -11.35 -5.54 16.48
C TRP A 222 -12.29 -4.73 15.59
N GLU A 223 -11.78 -3.61 15.07
CA GLU A 223 -12.45 -2.89 14.00
C GLU A 223 -12.58 -3.79 12.75
N PRO A 224 -13.71 -3.75 12.02
CA PRO A 224 -13.98 -4.64 10.88
C PRO A 224 -12.85 -4.66 9.84
N ILE A 225 -12.19 -3.53 9.63
CA ILE A 225 -11.11 -3.41 8.63
C ILE A 225 -9.92 -4.32 8.95
N TYR A 226 -9.55 -4.47 10.23
CA TYR A 226 -8.47 -5.37 10.65
C TYR A 226 -8.94 -6.83 10.62
N GLN A 227 -10.21 -7.08 10.98
CA GLN A 227 -10.79 -8.41 10.89
C GLN A 227 -10.74 -8.94 9.45
N TYR A 228 -11.12 -8.12 8.45
CA TYR A 228 -11.07 -8.50 7.03
C TYR A 228 -9.69 -8.96 6.60
N ALA A 229 -8.65 -8.21 6.91
CA ALA A 229 -7.28 -8.54 6.53
C ALA A 229 -6.88 -9.93 7.04
N TYR A 230 -7.15 -10.23 8.32
CA TYR A 230 -6.78 -11.51 8.91
C TYR A 230 -7.65 -12.68 8.46
N TYR A 231 -8.93 -12.46 8.21
CA TYR A 231 -9.78 -13.49 7.60
C TYR A 231 -9.36 -13.80 6.16
N GLN A 232 -8.90 -12.80 5.41
CA GLN A 232 -8.45 -12.98 4.02
C GLN A 232 -7.08 -13.66 3.93
N MET A 233 -6.14 -13.37 4.82
CA MET A 233 -4.80 -13.94 4.72
C MET A 233 -4.68 -15.36 5.28
N ASP A 234 -5.65 -15.87 6.05
CA ASP A 234 -5.64 -17.23 6.59
C ASP A 234 -6.28 -18.22 5.60
N LEU A 235 -5.43 -18.93 4.84
CA LEU A 235 -5.91 -19.87 3.81
C LEU A 235 -6.65 -21.09 4.37
N ARG A 236 -6.56 -21.39 5.66
CA ARG A 236 -7.36 -22.46 6.30
C ARG A 236 -8.86 -22.16 6.28
N ARG A 237 -9.22 -20.87 6.11
CA ARG A 237 -10.60 -20.39 6.05
C ARG A 237 -11.22 -20.46 4.65
N TYR A 238 -10.44 -20.85 3.64
CA TYR A 238 -10.93 -20.93 2.28
C TYR A 238 -11.53 -22.30 1.99
N THR A 239 -12.75 -22.28 1.47
CA THR A 239 -13.44 -23.48 1.00
C THR A 239 -13.65 -23.42 -0.51
N ILE A 240 -13.51 -24.56 -1.14
CA ILE A 240 -13.86 -24.72 -2.56
C ILE A 240 -15.38 -24.91 -2.60
N ASN A 241 -16.09 -23.99 -3.20
CA ASN A 241 -17.48 -24.20 -3.52
C ASN A 241 -17.56 -25.21 -4.69
N GLN A 242 -17.94 -26.44 -4.42
CA GLN A 242 -18.01 -27.52 -5.43
C GLN A 242 -19.09 -27.27 -6.48
N GLU A 243 -20.05 -26.37 -6.23
CA GLU A 243 -21.14 -26.01 -7.14
C GLU A 243 -20.76 -24.86 -8.09
N GLN A 244 -19.57 -24.25 -7.92
CA GLN A 244 -19.16 -23.11 -8.71
C GLN A 244 -18.59 -23.56 -10.06
N GLU A 245 -19.13 -23.04 -11.16
CA GLU A 245 -18.54 -23.22 -12.49
C GLU A 245 -17.19 -22.51 -12.56
N PRO A 246 -16.16 -23.17 -13.11
CA PRO A 246 -14.85 -22.54 -13.28
C PRO A 246 -14.92 -21.33 -14.20
N ILE A 247 -14.33 -20.20 -13.77
CA ILE A 247 -14.21 -19.01 -14.61
C ILE A 247 -13.10 -19.25 -15.63
N GLU A 248 -13.41 -19.18 -16.92
CA GLU A 248 -12.43 -19.28 -17.98
C GLU A 248 -11.80 -17.93 -18.29
N LYS A 249 -10.48 -17.80 -18.11
CA LYS A 249 -9.73 -16.61 -18.44
C LYS A 249 -8.43 -16.99 -19.15
N ASN A 250 -8.21 -16.44 -20.34
CA ASN A 250 -7.03 -16.72 -21.17
C ASN A 250 -6.82 -18.23 -21.47
N GLY A 251 -7.88 -18.99 -21.70
CA GLY A 251 -7.83 -20.44 -21.99
C GLY A 251 -7.48 -21.31 -20.78
N ARG A 252 -7.50 -20.75 -19.56
CA ARG A 252 -7.31 -21.46 -18.30
C ARG A 252 -8.57 -21.38 -17.45
N LYS A 253 -8.89 -22.48 -16.77
CA LYS A 253 -10.01 -22.54 -15.83
C LYS A 253 -9.52 -22.20 -14.44
N TYR A 254 -10.21 -21.25 -13.80
CA TYR A 254 -9.93 -20.78 -12.44
C TYR A 254 -11.13 -21.07 -11.55
N LEU A 255 -10.88 -21.54 -10.34
CA LEU A 255 -11.89 -21.58 -9.28
C LEU A 255 -11.68 -20.36 -8.40
N GLU A 256 -12.75 -19.61 -8.15
CA GLU A 256 -12.71 -18.50 -7.21
C GLU A 256 -12.82 -19.07 -5.79
N LEU A 257 -11.77 -18.89 -5.01
CA LEU A 257 -11.75 -19.25 -3.60
C LEU A 257 -12.19 -18.03 -2.77
N LYS A 258 -13.17 -18.20 -1.91
CA LYS A 258 -13.60 -17.14 -0.98
C LYS A 258 -13.34 -17.57 0.46
N PRO A 259 -12.79 -16.67 1.29
CA PRO A 259 -12.63 -16.95 2.70
C PRO A 259 -14.00 -17.02 3.39
N GLN A 260 -14.14 -17.95 4.31
CA GLN A 260 -15.30 -17.98 5.21
C GLN A 260 -15.15 -16.84 6.21
N MET A 261 -16.10 -15.92 6.17
CA MET A 261 -16.18 -14.77 7.08
C MET A 261 -17.48 -14.83 7.89
N PRO A 262 -17.52 -14.27 9.09
CA PRO A 262 -18.78 -14.04 9.80
C PRO A 262 -19.76 -13.25 8.93
N GLU A 263 -21.05 -13.62 9.00
CA GLU A 263 -22.12 -13.01 8.18
C GLU A 263 -22.15 -11.49 8.31
N LYS A 264 -22.05 -11.00 9.54
CA LYS A 264 -22.00 -9.55 9.84
C LYS A 264 -20.89 -8.83 9.10
N LEU A 265 -19.69 -9.43 8.96
CA LEU A 265 -18.57 -8.83 8.22
C LEU A 265 -18.83 -8.85 6.72
N THR A 266 -19.45 -9.92 6.21
CA THR A 266 -19.80 -10.03 4.80
C THR A 266 -20.82 -8.94 4.42
N GLU A 267 -21.86 -8.75 5.23
CA GLU A 267 -22.85 -7.69 5.02
C GLU A 267 -22.23 -6.29 5.06
N LEU A 268 -21.36 -6.00 6.04
CA LEU A 268 -20.67 -4.72 6.13
C LEU A 268 -19.83 -4.45 4.85
N ARG A 269 -19.08 -5.45 4.40
CA ARG A 269 -18.26 -5.33 3.19
C ARG A 269 -19.09 -5.10 1.93
N GLU A 270 -20.24 -5.76 1.81
CA GLU A 270 -21.15 -5.55 0.69
C GLU A 270 -21.75 -4.14 0.72
N ASN A 271 -22.08 -3.61 1.89
CA ASN A 271 -22.59 -2.25 2.03
C ASN A 271 -21.52 -1.22 1.70
N GLU A 272 -20.30 -1.36 2.24
CA GLU A 272 -19.15 -0.50 1.89
C GLU A 272 -18.84 -0.54 0.39
N LYS A 273 -18.97 -1.71 -0.25
CA LYS A 273 -18.79 -1.84 -1.69
C LYS A 273 -19.87 -1.08 -2.45
N LYS A 274 -21.13 -1.19 -2.06
CA LYS A 274 -22.24 -0.45 -2.68
C LYS A 274 -22.10 1.05 -2.50
N GLU A 275 -21.74 1.52 -1.30
CA GLU A 275 -21.50 2.93 -1.02
C GLU A 275 -20.35 3.47 -1.85
N ARG A 276 -19.26 2.71 -1.96
CA ARG A 276 -18.11 3.08 -2.80
C ARG A 276 -18.46 3.10 -4.29
N GLU A 277 -19.21 2.12 -4.80
CA GLU A 277 -19.67 2.10 -6.18
C GLU A 277 -20.58 3.29 -6.46
N ALA A 278 -21.50 3.62 -5.55
CA ALA A 278 -22.35 4.80 -5.67
C ALA A 278 -21.51 6.10 -5.66
N PHE A 279 -20.53 6.20 -4.76
CA PHE A 279 -19.62 7.34 -4.69
C PHE A 279 -18.79 7.52 -5.98
N TYR A 280 -18.27 6.42 -6.54
CA TYR A 280 -17.52 6.49 -7.81
C TYR A 280 -18.41 6.79 -9.03
N GLN A 281 -19.66 6.34 -9.01
CA GLN A 281 -20.61 6.70 -10.06
C GLN A 281 -20.91 8.21 -10.07
N HIS A 282 -20.89 8.86 -8.89
CA HIS A 282 -21.11 10.32 -8.80
C HIS A 282 -19.84 11.15 -9.04
N GLN A 283 -18.64 10.56 -8.96
CA GLN A 283 -17.38 11.31 -9.13
C GLN A 283 -16.91 11.47 -10.58
N HIS A 284 -17.63 10.94 -11.58
CA HIS A 284 -17.24 11.01 -12.99
C HIS A 284 -15.76 10.68 -13.25
N THR A 285 -15.22 9.69 -12.52
CA THR A 285 -13.78 9.36 -12.51
C THR A 285 -13.25 9.00 -13.90
N GLU A 286 -14.06 8.32 -14.72
CA GLU A 286 -13.68 7.98 -16.09
C GLU A 286 -13.51 9.23 -16.95
N LEU A 287 -14.43 10.19 -16.81
CA LEU A 287 -14.38 11.47 -17.51
C LEU A 287 -13.13 12.27 -17.09
N TYR A 288 -12.80 12.26 -15.80
CA TYR A 288 -11.58 12.90 -15.31
C TYR A 288 -10.33 12.28 -15.91
N VAL A 289 -10.19 10.95 -15.84
CA VAL A 289 -9.00 10.26 -16.37
C VAL A 289 -8.87 10.47 -17.87
N TRP A 290 -9.96 10.36 -18.63
CA TRP A 290 -9.98 10.62 -20.07
C TRP A 290 -9.57 12.05 -20.40
N SER A 291 -10.24 13.04 -19.83
CA SER A 291 -10.04 14.45 -20.16
C SER A 291 -8.64 14.91 -19.76
N TYR A 292 -8.15 14.49 -18.58
CA TYR A 292 -6.80 14.79 -18.12
C TYR A 292 -5.73 14.14 -18.99
N ALA A 293 -5.86 12.83 -19.29
CA ALA A 293 -4.91 12.13 -20.15
C ALA A 293 -4.87 12.76 -21.56
N ARG A 294 -6.02 13.15 -22.09
CA ARG A 294 -6.11 13.81 -23.40
C ARG A 294 -5.53 15.23 -23.36
N TYR A 295 -5.76 15.97 -22.29
CA TYR A 295 -5.14 17.28 -22.06
C TYR A 295 -3.62 17.17 -22.06
N GLN A 296 -3.06 16.17 -21.40
CA GLN A 296 -1.63 15.85 -21.33
C GLN A 296 -1.10 15.14 -22.59
N LYS A 297 -1.92 14.86 -23.59
CA LYS A 297 -1.55 14.14 -24.83
C LYS A 297 -1.01 12.71 -24.59
N ARG A 298 -1.48 12.04 -23.51
CA ARG A 298 -1.15 10.63 -23.21
C ARG A 298 -2.01 9.69 -24.06
N THR A 299 -1.62 9.49 -25.32
CA THR A 299 -2.42 8.84 -26.37
C THR A 299 -2.91 7.45 -26.00
N GLU A 300 -2.06 6.61 -25.41
CA GLU A 300 -2.43 5.24 -25.03
C GLU A 300 -3.54 5.23 -23.97
N THR A 301 -3.49 6.15 -23.00
CA THR A 301 -4.45 6.23 -21.92
C THR A 301 -5.80 6.74 -22.39
N TYR A 302 -5.88 7.88 -23.06
CA TYR A 302 -7.19 8.45 -23.42
C TYR A 302 -7.92 7.65 -24.51
N ARG A 303 -7.19 7.01 -25.44
CA ARG A 303 -7.78 6.16 -26.47
C ARG A 303 -8.45 4.90 -25.94
N SER A 304 -8.11 4.45 -24.75
CA SER A 304 -8.81 3.33 -24.12
C SER A 304 -10.24 3.65 -23.70
N TYR A 305 -10.58 4.95 -23.60
CA TYR A 305 -11.92 5.42 -23.25
C TYR A 305 -12.75 5.70 -24.50
N THR A 306 -13.06 4.63 -25.26
CA THR A 306 -13.82 4.71 -26.54
C THR A 306 -15.15 5.44 -26.40
N LYS A 307 -15.79 5.36 -25.25
CA LYS A 307 -17.03 6.06 -24.89
C LYS A 307 -16.97 7.57 -25.21
N TYR A 308 -15.84 8.21 -24.90
CA TYR A 308 -15.66 9.64 -25.11
C TYR A 308 -14.93 9.98 -26.41
N GLU A 309 -14.06 9.08 -26.90
CA GLU A 309 -13.36 9.26 -28.17
C GLU A 309 -14.29 9.16 -29.37
N GLU A 310 -15.23 8.20 -29.32
CA GLU A 310 -16.21 7.99 -30.39
C GLU A 310 -17.43 8.90 -30.28
N LYS A 311 -17.78 9.34 -29.07
CA LYS A 311 -18.95 10.18 -28.77
C LYS A 311 -18.61 11.31 -27.81
N PRO A 312 -17.94 12.38 -28.28
CA PRO A 312 -17.55 13.51 -27.42
C PRO A 312 -18.74 14.21 -26.75
N GLU A 313 -19.93 14.09 -27.32
CA GLU A 313 -21.18 14.63 -26.75
C GLU A 313 -21.48 14.01 -25.38
N THR A 314 -21.06 12.75 -25.16
CA THR A 314 -21.20 12.09 -23.84
C THR A 314 -20.35 12.79 -22.80
N ALA A 315 -19.10 13.15 -23.13
CA ALA A 315 -18.23 13.91 -22.25
C ALA A 315 -18.79 15.31 -21.95
N TYR A 316 -19.41 15.95 -22.96
CA TYR A 316 -20.07 17.25 -22.77
C TYR A 316 -21.27 17.16 -21.84
N THR A 317 -22.10 16.12 -21.97
CA THR A 317 -23.28 15.91 -21.13
C THR A 317 -22.87 15.68 -19.67
N GLU A 318 -21.94 14.77 -19.42
CA GLU A 318 -21.43 14.49 -18.08
C GLU A 318 -20.74 15.72 -17.46
N MET A 319 -20.01 16.49 -18.26
CA MET A 319 -19.40 17.74 -17.78
C MET A 319 -20.46 18.77 -17.36
N ARG A 320 -21.56 18.85 -18.10
CA ARG A 320 -22.69 19.74 -17.74
C ARG A 320 -23.35 19.30 -16.45
N GLU A 321 -23.58 18.00 -16.26
CA GLU A 321 -24.13 17.44 -15.02
C GLU A 321 -23.27 17.87 -13.83
N ILE A 322 -21.94 17.66 -13.90
CA ILE A 322 -21.01 18.13 -12.88
C ILE A 322 -21.14 19.63 -12.60
N TRP A 323 -21.29 20.43 -13.65
CA TRP A 323 -21.40 21.90 -13.51
C TRP A 323 -22.72 22.35 -12.90
N GLU A 324 -23.81 21.65 -13.20
CA GLU A 324 -25.15 21.94 -12.70
C GLU A 324 -25.34 21.45 -11.25
N GLU A 325 -24.74 20.32 -10.86
CA GLU A 325 -24.77 19.75 -9.51
C GLU A 325 -23.85 20.50 -8.50
N LYS A 326 -23.05 21.43 -8.96
CA LYS A 326 -22.01 22.14 -8.21
C LYS A 326 -22.48 22.83 -6.92
N ASN A 327 -23.78 23.02 -6.70
CA ASN A 327 -24.29 23.71 -5.51
C ASN A 327 -24.30 22.85 -4.24
N ASP A 328 -24.05 21.51 -4.35
CA ASP A 328 -24.17 20.58 -3.23
C ASP A 328 -22.88 19.73 -2.98
N ALA A 329 -21.82 19.87 -3.77
CA ALA A 329 -20.67 18.96 -3.71
C ALA A 329 -19.37 19.63 -3.21
N GLU A 330 -18.82 19.12 -2.12
CA GLU A 330 -17.51 19.43 -1.54
C GLU A 330 -16.30 18.88 -2.35
N GLY A 331 -16.38 18.66 -3.65
CA GLY A 331 -15.37 17.90 -4.40
C GLY A 331 -14.47 18.74 -5.34
N ALA A 332 -13.22 18.98 -4.94
CA ALA A 332 -12.20 19.59 -5.83
C ALA A 332 -11.93 18.78 -7.11
N VAL A 333 -12.20 17.47 -7.11
CA VAL A 333 -12.01 16.57 -8.26
C VAL A 333 -13.04 16.87 -9.35
N ASP A 334 -14.30 17.14 -8.99
CA ASP A 334 -15.37 17.40 -9.95
C ASP A 334 -15.16 18.68 -10.73
N LEU A 335 -14.70 19.75 -10.06
CA LEU A 335 -14.39 21.01 -10.74
C LEU A 335 -13.21 20.85 -11.71
N SER A 336 -12.19 20.10 -11.32
CA SER A 336 -11.05 19.80 -12.18
C SER A 336 -11.47 18.99 -13.40
N THR A 337 -12.38 18.02 -13.24
CA THR A 337 -12.96 17.23 -14.32
C THR A 337 -13.67 18.11 -15.32
N ALA A 338 -14.54 19.01 -14.87
CA ALA A 338 -15.25 19.94 -15.74
C ALA A 338 -14.28 20.85 -16.51
N ILE A 339 -13.25 21.39 -15.85
CA ILE A 339 -12.26 22.28 -16.46
C ILE A 339 -11.47 21.54 -17.55
N TYR A 340 -10.90 20.35 -17.25
CA TYR A 340 -10.13 19.59 -18.24
C TYR A 340 -11.01 19.13 -19.40
N THR A 341 -12.23 18.68 -19.14
CA THR A 341 -13.17 18.26 -20.18
C THR A 341 -13.52 19.42 -21.09
N CYS A 342 -13.86 20.57 -20.54
CA CYS A 342 -14.13 21.78 -21.33
C CYS A 342 -12.93 22.18 -22.20
N ALA A 343 -11.72 22.21 -21.63
CA ALA A 343 -10.51 22.55 -22.36
C ALA A 343 -10.23 21.58 -23.52
N VAL A 344 -10.41 20.29 -23.29
CA VAL A 344 -10.23 19.23 -24.30
C VAL A 344 -11.26 19.32 -25.41
N LEU A 345 -12.54 19.47 -25.05
CA LEU A 345 -13.63 19.60 -26.04
C LEU A 345 -13.43 20.82 -26.92
N LEU A 346 -13.09 21.96 -26.35
CA LEU A 346 -12.82 23.20 -27.11
C LEU A 346 -11.59 23.10 -28.01
N ARG A 347 -10.57 22.34 -27.59
CA ARG A 347 -9.33 22.20 -28.37
C ARG A 347 -9.43 21.17 -29.48
N ASP A 348 -10.02 20.01 -29.20
CA ASP A 348 -9.90 18.83 -30.05
C ASP A 348 -11.18 18.45 -30.83
N PHE A 349 -12.35 18.90 -30.38
CA PHE A 349 -13.66 18.53 -30.94
C PHE A 349 -14.50 19.77 -31.30
N LYS A 350 -13.99 20.58 -32.22
CA LYS A 350 -14.66 21.79 -32.70
C LYS A 350 -15.79 21.48 -33.66
#